data_b9eb5306eaa39a0579ef5e028efca6bf
#
_entry.id   b9eb5306eaa39a0579ef5e028efca6bf
#
_cell.length_a   1.000
_cell.length_b   1.000
_cell.length_c   1.000
_cell.angle_alpha   90.00
_cell.angle_beta   90.00
_cell.angle_gamma   90.00
#
_symmetry.space_group_name_H-M   'P 1'
#
loop_
_entity.id
_entity.type
_entity.pdbx_description
1 polymer ?
#
loop_
_entity_poly.entity_id
_entity_poly.type
_entity_poly.pdbx_seq_one_letter_code
_entity_poly.pdbx_strand_id
1 'polypeptide(L)'
;VSRGLGDVYKRQGQGFPAFYNDNAAVKAKINSGISLEDAYDYSTLGCVEITIGGREFSNTEEARINWLKILELLLFNGRCALTGKEWHLKENHVVEEFTTFDELYEWFKEELKSTIDRVGEYIDMASVIYSQHWPVPFLSSITMGCIENASDITENGTKYYNLSINCVGMANTVDALEAVEELVLSLIHISEPTRH
;
A
#
# COMPACT_ATOMS: atom_id res chain seq x y z
N VAL A 1 25.98 3.06 -25.24
CA VAL A 1 24.55 3.30 -25.10
C VAL A 1 24.36 4.61 -24.34
N SER A 2 23.76 5.61 -25.00
CA SER A 2 23.49 6.89 -24.35
C SER A 2 22.42 6.69 -23.25
N ARG A 3 22.83 6.64 -22.00
CA ARG A 3 21.96 6.67 -20.84
C ARG A 3 21.48 8.09 -20.50
N GLY A 4 21.89 9.10 -21.33
CA GLY A 4 21.94 10.49 -20.99
C GLY A 4 20.64 11.13 -20.50
N LEU A 5 19.52 10.98 -21.22
CA LEU A 5 18.27 11.66 -20.84
C LEU A 5 17.62 11.08 -19.58
N GLY A 6 17.61 9.75 -19.44
CA GLY A 6 17.06 9.11 -18.26
C GLY A 6 17.82 9.49 -16.98
N ASP A 7 19.15 9.51 -17.03
CA ASP A 7 19.99 9.93 -15.90
C ASP A 7 19.80 11.43 -15.56
N VAL A 8 19.65 12.28 -16.57
CA VAL A 8 19.39 13.71 -16.37
C VAL A 8 18.04 13.92 -15.68
N TYR A 9 16.98 13.29 -16.16
CA TYR A 9 15.65 13.42 -15.56
C TYR A 9 15.61 12.91 -14.12
N LYS A 10 16.28 11.79 -13.83
CA LYS A 10 16.40 11.28 -12.44
C LYS A 10 17.14 12.25 -11.53
N ARG A 11 18.24 12.82 -11.99
CA ARG A 11 19.00 13.82 -11.21
C ARG A 11 18.22 15.12 -10.97
N GLN A 12 17.26 15.42 -11.85
CA GLN A 12 16.35 16.56 -11.72
C GLN A 12 15.13 16.26 -10.84
N GLY A 13 15.07 15.10 -10.20
CA GLY A 13 13.98 14.72 -9.31
C GLY A 13 12.74 14.20 -10.04
N GLN A 14 12.79 13.96 -11.33
CA GLN A 14 11.68 13.35 -12.05
C GLN A 14 11.61 11.84 -11.78
N GLY A 15 10.40 11.34 -11.53
CA GLY A 15 10.16 9.93 -11.20
C GLY A 15 10.45 8.95 -12.34
N PHE A 16 10.39 9.39 -13.59
CA PHE A 16 10.57 8.56 -14.78
C PHE A 16 11.87 8.86 -15.54
N PRO A 17 12.44 7.85 -16.24
CA PRO A 17 12.03 6.44 -16.27
C PRO A 17 12.21 5.75 -14.92
N ALA A 18 11.33 4.80 -14.60
CA ALA A 18 11.48 3.94 -13.43
C ALA A 18 12.60 2.93 -13.67
N PHE A 19 13.39 2.66 -12.63
CA PHE A 19 14.41 1.61 -12.65
C PHE A 19 13.98 0.49 -11.71
N TYR A 20 14.00 -0.73 -12.22
CA TYR A 20 13.73 -1.92 -11.44
C TYR A 20 15.05 -2.62 -11.07
N ASN A 21 15.13 -3.03 -9.82
CA ASN A 21 16.20 -3.87 -9.35
C ASN A 21 15.71 -5.32 -9.36
N ASP A 22 16.23 -6.14 -10.26
CA ASP A 22 15.82 -7.53 -10.41
C ASP A 22 15.91 -8.32 -9.10
N ASN A 23 16.95 -8.10 -8.31
CA ASN A 23 17.10 -8.78 -7.03
C ASN A 23 15.97 -8.43 -6.06
N ALA A 24 15.50 -7.17 -6.05
CA ALA A 24 14.40 -6.74 -5.20
C ALA A 24 13.06 -7.23 -5.76
N ALA A 25 12.82 -7.09 -7.07
CA ALA A 25 11.59 -7.50 -7.74
C ALA A 25 11.35 -9.01 -7.64
N VAL A 26 12.38 -9.83 -7.98
CA VAL A 26 12.31 -11.29 -7.87
C VAL A 26 12.07 -11.73 -6.42
N LYS A 27 12.79 -11.14 -5.46
CA LYS A 27 12.59 -11.44 -4.04
C LYS A 27 11.17 -11.08 -3.56
N ALA A 28 10.63 -9.95 -4.00
CA ALA A 28 9.26 -9.55 -3.67
C ALA A 28 8.24 -10.56 -4.21
N LYS A 29 8.40 -11.01 -5.45
CA LYS A 29 7.52 -12.03 -6.05
C LYS A 29 7.63 -13.39 -5.35
N ILE A 30 8.83 -13.81 -4.97
CA ILE A 30 9.01 -15.05 -4.17
C ILE A 30 8.32 -14.92 -2.82
N ASN A 31 8.44 -13.79 -2.16
CA ASN A 31 7.77 -13.54 -0.88
C ASN A 31 6.24 -13.53 -0.98
N SER A 32 5.69 -13.22 -2.17
CA SER A 32 4.24 -13.33 -2.44
C SER A 32 3.80 -14.73 -2.90
N GLY A 33 4.68 -15.75 -2.80
CA GLY A 33 4.35 -17.14 -3.09
C GLY A 33 4.60 -17.58 -4.54
N ILE A 34 5.24 -16.75 -5.35
CA ILE A 34 5.58 -17.08 -6.73
C ILE A 34 6.86 -17.92 -6.76
N SER A 35 6.90 -18.94 -7.62
CA SER A 35 8.10 -19.79 -7.77
C SER A 35 9.29 -18.97 -8.25
N LEU A 36 10.51 -19.42 -7.90
CA LEU A 36 11.74 -18.74 -8.35
C LEU A 36 11.83 -18.63 -9.87
N GLU A 37 11.47 -19.71 -10.59
CA GLU A 37 11.47 -19.75 -12.05
C GLU A 37 10.54 -18.69 -12.64
N ASP A 38 9.27 -18.63 -12.17
CA ASP A 38 8.31 -17.65 -12.66
C ASP A 38 8.64 -16.23 -12.21
N ALA A 39 9.23 -16.06 -11.05
CA ALA A 39 9.59 -14.75 -10.52
C ALA A 39 10.62 -14.02 -11.40
N TYR A 40 11.49 -14.75 -12.11
CA TYR A 40 12.41 -14.15 -13.09
C TYR A 40 11.73 -13.69 -14.38
N ASP A 41 10.52 -14.17 -14.64
CA ASP A 41 9.70 -13.79 -15.81
C ASP A 41 8.78 -12.56 -15.50
N TYR A 42 9.09 -11.81 -14.46
CA TYR A 42 8.29 -10.63 -14.15
C TYR A 42 8.34 -9.59 -15.27
N SER A 43 7.23 -8.90 -15.44
CA SER A 43 7.10 -7.75 -16.34
C SER A 43 6.45 -6.58 -15.64
N THR A 44 6.56 -5.41 -16.23
CA THR A 44 5.91 -4.21 -15.69
C THR A 44 4.44 -4.16 -16.10
N LEU A 45 3.60 -3.71 -15.19
CA LEU A 45 2.17 -3.49 -15.39
C LEU A 45 1.81 -2.09 -14.90
N GLY A 46 0.96 -1.39 -15.63
CA GLY A 46 0.53 -0.05 -15.23
C GLY A 46 1.69 0.95 -15.16
N CYS A 47 1.84 1.63 -14.04
CA CYS A 47 2.81 2.71 -13.85
C CYS A 47 4.18 2.18 -13.41
N VAL A 48 4.21 1.40 -12.31
CA VAL A 48 5.45 0.89 -11.67
C VAL A 48 5.26 -0.49 -11.01
N GLU A 49 4.12 -1.11 -11.21
CA GLU A 49 3.79 -2.42 -10.67
C GLU A 49 4.51 -3.52 -11.43
N ILE A 50 4.63 -4.68 -10.80
CA ILE A 50 5.23 -5.88 -11.41
C ILE A 50 4.26 -7.07 -11.34
N THR A 51 4.21 -7.85 -12.42
CA THR A 51 3.35 -9.04 -12.56
C THR A 51 4.07 -10.15 -13.29
N ILE A 52 3.54 -11.37 -13.24
CA ILE A 52 4.00 -12.50 -14.06
C ILE A 52 3.05 -12.68 -15.23
N GLY A 53 3.43 -12.17 -16.39
CA GLY A 53 2.59 -12.16 -17.58
C GLY A 53 2.04 -13.53 -17.96
N GLY A 54 0.73 -13.62 -18.17
CA GLY A 54 0.02 -14.85 -18.57
C GLY A 54 -0.09 -15.94 -17.50
N ARG A 55 0.40 -15.70 -16.27
CA ARG A 55 0.35 -16.66 -15.16
C ARG A 55 -0.28 -16.10 -13.90
N GLU A 56 -0.29 -14.78 -13.77
CA GLU A 56 -0.77 -14.07 -12.58
C GLU A 56 -1.97 -13.19 -12.94
N PHE A 57 -3.06 -13.33 -12.17
CA PHE A 57 -4.05 -12.28 -12.07
C PHE A 57 -3.55 -11.29 -11.03
N SER A 58 -3.14 -10.13 -11.50
CA SER A 58 -2.56 -9.09 -10.67
C SER A 58 -3.44 -7.84 -10.80
N ASN A 59 -4.46 -7.73 -9.94
CA ASN A 59 -5.16 -6.46 -9.80
C ASN A 59 -4.35 -5.57 -8.85
N THR A 60 -3.48 -4.75 -9.42
CA THR A 60 -2.47 -3.98 -8.68
C THR A 60 -3.03 -2.72 -8.04
N GLU A 61 -4.29 -2.39 -8.30
CA GLU A 61 -4.96 -1.20 -7.75
C GLU A 61 -6.38 -1.52 -7.24
N GLU A 62 -6.55 -2.66 -6.58
CA GLU A 62 -7.86 -3.04 -6.04
C GLU A 62 -8.35 -2.04 -4.98
N ALA A 63 -7.44 -1.52 -4.19
CA ALA A 63 -7.73 -0.46 -3.24
C ALA A 63 -6.54 0.48 -3.04
N ARG A 64 -6.83 1.67 -2.49
CA ARG A 64 -5.82 2.65 -2.12
C ARG A 64 -6.05 3.11 -0.69
N ILE A 65 -4.99 3.08 0.13
CA ILE A 65 -5.01 3.59 1.50
C ILE A 65 -4.11 4.81 1.60
N ASN A 66 -4.67 5.93 2.02
CA ASN A 66 -3.91 7.15 2.28
C ASN A 66 -3.39 7.14 3.73
N TRP A 67 -2.12 6.81 3.89
CA TRP A 67 -1.47 6.71 5.20
C TRP A 67 -1.45 8.04 5.95
N LEU A 68 -1.21 9.14 5.23
CA LEU A 68 -1.22 10.46 5.85
C LEU A 68 -2.60 10.81 6.41
N LYS A 69 -3.68 10.37 5.73
CA LYS A 69 -5.03 10.57 6.25
C LYS A 69 -5.29 9.76 7.52
N ILE A 70 -4.74 8.56 7.64
CA ILE A 70 -4.83 7.78 8.87
C ILE A 70 -4.12 8.52 10.01
N LEU A 71 -2.90 9.00 9.78
CA LEU A 71 -2.17 9.80 10.78
C LEU A 71 -2.95 11.06 11.16
N GLU A 72 -3.49 11.79 10.18
CA GLU A 72 -4.35 12.96 10.46
C GLU A 72 -5.54 12.60 11.35
N LEU A 73 -6.27 11.53 11.03
CA LEU A 73 -7.42 11.09 11.82
C LEU A 73 -7.03 10.72 13.26
N LEU A 74 -5.87 10.08 13.45
CA LEU A 74 -5.33 9.79 14.77
C LEU A 74 -5.05 11.08 15.55
N LEU A 75 -4.35 12.03 14.93
CA LEU A 75 -4.00 13.31 15.56
C LEU A 75 -5.21 14.20 15.86
N PHE A 76 -6.33 14.01 15.17
CA PHE A 76 -7.57 14.77 15.35
C PHE A 76 -8.75 13.92 15.89
N ASN A 77 -8.44 12.86 16.65
CA ASN A 77 -9.43 12.02 17.34
C ASN A 77 -10.54 11.50 16.42
N GLY A 78 -10.18 10.99 15.25
CA GLY A 78 -11.08 10.46 14.24
C GLY A 78 -11.76 11.55 13.38
N ARG A 79 -11.45 12.82 13.57
CA ARG A 79 -12.07 13.90 12.83
C ARG A 79 -11.22 14.38 11.67
N CYS A 80 -11.78 14.38 10.46
CA CYS A 80 -11.10 14.93 9.30
C CYS A 80 -11.00 16.45 9.41
N ALA A 81 -9.78 16.99 9.43
CA ALA A 81 -9.54 18.43 9.55
C ALA A 81 -10.13 19.25 8.38
N LEU A 82 -10.16 18.66 7.17
CA LEU A 82 -10.68 19.34 5.99
C LEU A 82 -12.21 19.38 5.93
N THR A 83 -12.88 18.26 6.23
CA THR A 83 -14.33 18.12 6.03
C THR A 83 -15.13 18.16 7.32
N GLY A 84 -14.47 18.04 8.47
CA GLY A 84 -15.11 17.91 9.78
C GLY A 84 -15.84 16.59 10.01
N LYS A 85 -15.83 15.66 9.03
CA LYS A 85 -16.47 14.35 9.18
C LYS A 85 -15.73 13.51 10.20
N GLU A 86 -16.50 12.77 10.98
CA GLU A 86 -15.98 11.79 11.93
C GLU A 86 -15.80 10.42 11.25
N TRP A 87 -14.74 9.74 11.61
CA TRP A 87 -14.37 8.40 11.16
C TRP A 87 -14.17 7.51 12.37
N HIS A 88 -14.63 6.29 12.28
CA HIS A 88 -14.41 5.31 13.34
C HIS A 88 -13.00 4.73 13.24
N LEU A 89 -12.19 5.01 14.24
CA LEU A 89 -10.91 4.37 14.47
C LEU A 89 -11.11 3.03 15.21
N LYS A 90 -10.10 2.16 15.18
CA LYS A 90 -10.10 0.90 15.94
C LYS A 90 -10.27 1.18 17.42
N GLU A 91 -9.54 2.15 17.93
CA GLU A 91 -9.60 2.62 19.31
C GLU A 91 -9.61 4.15 19.32
N ASN A 92 -10.39 4.72 20.21
CA ASN A 92 -10.46 6.18 20.38
C ASN A 92 -9.46 6.56 21.49
N HIS A 93 -8.29 7.00 21.08
CA HIS A 93 -7.33 7.67 21.95
C HIS A 93 -7.33 9.17 21.70
N VAL A 94 -7.02 9.95 22.71
CA VAL A 94 -6.79 11.39 22.58
C VAL A 94 -5.27 11.60 22.46
N VAL A 95 -4.85 12.47 21.56
CA VAL A 95 -3.41 12.70 21.30
C VAL A 95 -2.67 13.10 22.57
N GLU A 96 -3.32 13.80 23.47
CA GLU A 96 -2.81 14.24 24.77
C GLU A 96 -2.48 13.10 25.74
N GLU A 97 -2.93 11.86 25.45
CA GLU A 97 -2.59 10.67 26.23
C GLU A 97 -1.18 10.15 25.93
N PHE A 98 -0.59 10.54 24.77
CA PHE A 98 0.73 10.07 24.39
C PHE A 98 1.81 10.95 24.99
N THR A 99 2.73 10.32 25.68
CA THR A 99 3.89 10.97 26.32
C THR A 99 5.16 10.76 25.52
N THR A 100 5.19 9.75 24.64
CA THR A 100 6.34 9.41 23.81
C THR A 100 5.95 9.22 22.34
N PHE A 101 6.92 9.40 21.47
CA PHE A 101 6.76 9.12 20.05
C PHE A 101 6.47 7.64 19.78
N ASP A 102 7.13 6.74 20.50
CA ASP A 102 6.95 5.30 20.35
C ASP A 102 5.50 4.87 20.60
N GLU A 103 4.83 5.43 21.61
CA GLU A 103 3.42 5.17 21.90
C GLU A 103 2.52 5.60 20.74
N LEU A 104 2.71 6.81 20.22
CA LEU A 104 1.96 7.30 19.05
C LEU A 104 2.23 6.46 17.81
N TYR A 105 3.48 6.07 17.60
CA TYR A 105 3.88 5.27 16.45
C TYR A 105 3.30 3.85 16.48
N GLU A 106 3.28 3.20 17.64
CA GLU A 106 2.63 1.91 17.81
C GLU A 106 1.14 2.00 17.51
N TRP A 107 0.46 3.02 18.03
CA TRP A 107 -0.95 3.26 17.74
C TRP A 107 -1.21 3.50 16.25
N PHE A 108 -0.37 4.30 15.59
CA PHE A 108 -0.44 4.49 14.15
C PHE A 108 -0.32 3.16 13.38
N LYS A 109 0.62 2.30 13.76
CA LYS A 109 0.79 0.97 13.13
C LYS A 109 -0.44 0.07 13.34
N GLU A 110 -1.03 0.11 14.51
CA GLU A 110 -2.23 -0.69 14.81
C GLU A 110 -3.44 -0.22 14.01
N GLU A 111 -3.67 1.09 13.90
CA GLU A 111 -4.77 1.62 13.10
C GLU A 111 -4.55 1.37 11.60
N LEU A 112 -3.32 1.52 11.13
CA LEU A 112 -2.95 1.19 9.75
C LEU A 112 -3.23 -0.29 9.45
N LYS A 113 -2.80 -1.19 10.34
CA LYS A 113 -3.08 -2.62 10.23
C LYS A 113 -4.58 -2.89 10.21
N SER A 114 -5.33 -2.33 11.15
CA SER A 114 -6.79 -2.49 11.22
C SER A 114 -7.47 -1.99 9.94
N THR A 115 -6.99 -0.89 9.36
CA THR A 115 -7.49 -0.35 8.10
C THR A 115 -7.19 -1.29 6.94
N ILE A 116 -5.98 -1.87 6.87
CA ILE A 116 -5.59 -2.85 5.85
C ILE A 116 -6.47 -4.10 5.95
N ASP A 117 -6.68 -4.63 7.15
CA ASP A 117 -7.51 -5.80 7.39
C ASP A 117 -8.96 -5.56 6.91
N ARG A 118 -9.57 -4.42 7.25
CA ARG A 118 -10.92 -4.04 6.79
C ARG A 118 -11.00 -3.88 5.26
N VAL A 119 -10.01 -3.27 4.66
CA VAL A 119 -9.95 -3.13 3.20
C VAL A 119 -9.79 -4.49 2.54
N GLY A 120 -9.02 -5.41 3.11
CA GLY A 120 -8.91 -6.80 2.66
C GLY A 120 -10.27 -7.50 2.63
N GLU A 121 -11.06 -7.37 3.69
CA GLU A 121 -12.43 -7.93 3.73
C GLU A 121 -13.33 -7.36 2.62
N TYR A 122 -13.23 -6.07 2.31
CA TYR A 122 -13.96 -5.47 1.18
C TYR A 122 -13.50 -5.99 -0.17
N ILE A 123 -12.19 -6.19 -0.33
CA ILE A 123 -11.62 -6.78 -1.56
C ILE A 123 -12.13 -8.20 -1.76
N ASP A 124 -12.17 -9.01 -0.71
CA ASP A 124 -12.69 -10.38 -0.78
C ASP A 124 -14.17 -10.39 -1.18
N MET A 125 -14.99 -9.52 -0.60
CA MET A 125 -16.40 -9.37 -1.01
C MET A 125 -16.53 -8.89 -2.46
N ALA A 126 -15.72 -7.94 -2.88
CA ALA A 126 -15.74 -7.42 -4.24
C ALA A 126 -15.34 -8.49 -5.26
N SER A 127 -14.32 -9.31 -4.97
CA SER A 127 -13.89 -10.40 -5.86
C SER A 127 -15.01 -11.43 -6.10
N VAL A 128 -15.81 -11.76 -5.09
CA VAL A 128 -16.98 -12.63 -5.25
C VAL A 128 -18.01 -12.00 -6.19
N ILE A 129 -18.25 -10.70 -6.08
CA ILE A 129 -19.19 -9.98 -6.96
C ILE A 129 -18.65 -9.95 -8.40
N TYR A 130 -17.35 -9.66 -8.57
CA TYR A 130 -16.71 -9.64 -9.89
C TYR A 130 -16.81 -10.99 -10.57
N SER A 131 -16.50 -12.07 -9.89
CA SER A 131 -16.56 -13.42 -10.46
C SER A 131 -17.96 -13.79 -10.95
N GLN A 132 -19.01 -13.37 -10.24
CA GLN A 132 -20.39 -13.68 -10.59
C GLN A 132 -20.96 -12.80 -11.72
N HIS A 133 -20.51 -11.56 -11.85
CA HIS A 133 -21.14 -10.58 -12.75
C HIS A 133 -20.28 -10.16 -13.93
N TRP A 134 -18.96 -10.32 -13.84
CA TRP A 134 -18.02 -9.89 -14.89
C TRP A 134 -16.96 -10.94 -15.22
N PRO A 135 -17.36 -12.16 -15.59
CA PRO A 135 -16.38 -13.17 -16.04
C PRO A 135 -15.70 -12.70 -17.34
N VAL A 136 -14.45 -13.08 -17.51
CA VAL A 136 -13.63 -12.72 -18.68
C VAL A 136 -13.09 -13.98 -19.39
N PRO A 137 -13.97 -14.78 -20.01
CA PRO A 137 -13.64 -16.11 -20.52
C PRO A 137 -12.57 -16.10 -21.61
N PHE A 138 -12.48 -15.06 -22.43
CA PHE A 138 -11.44 -14.96 -23.45
C PHE A 138 -10.06 -14.81 -22.81
N LEU A 139 -9.91 -13.92 -21.83
CA LEU A 139 -8.65 -13.75 -21.12
C LEU A 139 -8.31 -15.02 -20.32
N SER A 140 -9.30 -15.63 -19.71
CA SER A 140 -9.14 -16.90 -18.98
C SER A 140 -8.61 -18.02 -19.89
N SER A 141 -9.05 -18.07 -21.15
CA SER A 141 -8.61 -19.10 -22.10
C SER A 141 -7.15 -19.01 -22.51
N ILE A 142 -6.50 -17.88 -22.32
CA ILE A 142 -5.09 -17.62 -22.66
C ILE A 142 -4.19 -17.43 -21.44
N THR A 143 -4.76 -17.57 -20.24
CA THR A 143 -4.02 -17.43 -18.97
C THR A 143 -3.83 -18.80 -18.33
N MET A 144 -2.58 -19.12 -17.96
CA MET A 144 -2.22 -20.40 -17.36
C MET A 144 -2.94 -20.61 -16.03
N GLY A 145 -3.45 -21.81 -15.85
CA GLY A 145 -4.20 -22.23 -14.68
C GLY A 145 -5.71 -22.23 -14.91
N CYS A 146 -6.27 -21.27 -15.66
CA CYS A 146 -7.72 -21.13 -15.82
C CYS A 146 -8.39 -22.34 -16.47
N ILE A 147 -7.78 -22.89 -17.52
CA ILE A 147 -8.31 -24.09 -18.22
C ILE A 147 -8.15 -25.32 -17.33
N GLU A 148 -6.97 -25.49 -16.74
CA GLU A 148 -6.65 -26.63 -15.86
C GLU A 148 -7.54 -26.66 -14.62
N ASN A 149 -7.85 -25.50 -14.07
CA ASN A 149 -8.72 -25.36 -12.90
C ASN A 149 -10.21 -25.28 -13.25
N ALA A 150 -10.55 -25.20 -14.57
CA ALA A 150 -11.91 -24.95 -15.05
C ALA A 150 -12.59 -23.74 -14.36
N SER A 151 -11.83 -22.68 -14.17
CA SER A 151 -12.25 -21.49 -13.42
C SER A 151 -11.81 -20.22 -14.14
N ASP A 152 -12.64 -19.18 -14.07
CA ASP A 152 -12.34 -17.88 -14.67
C ASP A 152 -11.19 -17.19 -13.93
N ILE A 153 -10.51 -16.28 -14.62
CA ILE A 153 -9.42 -15.46 -14.04
C ILE A 153 -9.90 -14.67 -12.81
N THR A 154 -11.17 -14.26 -12.78
CA THR A 154 -11.81 -13.55 -11.67
C THR A 154 -12.20 -14.45 -10.51
N GLU A 155 -12.19 -15.77 -10.71
CA GLU A 155 -12.49 -16.80 -9.72
C GLU A 155 -11.24 -17.53 -9.20
N ASN A 156 -10.09 -16.85 -9.20
CA ASN A 156 -8.83 -17.46 -8.82
C ASN A 156 -8.42 -18.66 -9.70
N GLY A 157 -8.81 -18.65 -10.98
CA GLY A 157 -8.48 -19.71 -11.94
C GLY A 157 -7.01 -19.73 -12.36
N THR A 158 -6.29 -18.63 -12.20
CA THR A 158 -4.90 -18.45 -12.63
C THR A 158 -3.90 -19.24 -11.79
N LYS A 159 -2.69 -19.44 -12.31
CA LYS A 159 -1.60 -20.05 -11.54
C LYS A 159 -1.26 -19.27 -10.28
N TYR A 160 -1.32 -17.94 -10.36
CA TYR A 160 -1.13 -17.01 -9.23
C TYR A 160 -2.24 -15.97 -9.21
N TYR A 161 -2.76 -15.69 -8.03
CA TYR A 161 -3.83 -14.72 -7.83
C TYR A 161 -3.45 -13.74 -6.74
N ASN A 162 -3.19 -12.49 -7.13
CA ASN A 162 -2.75 -11.45 -6.21
C ASN A 162 -3.60 -10.19 -6.38
N LEU A 163 -4.18 -9.75 -5.28
CA LEU A 163 -4.88 -8.47 -5.17
C LEU A 163 -4.04 -7.53 -4.32
N SER A 164 -3.83 -6.31 -4.80
CA SER A 164 -2.90 -5.38 -4.17
C SER A 164 -3.60 -4.14 -3.64
N ILE A 165 -3.12 -3.68 -2.48
CA ILE A 165 -3.54 -2.42 -1.86
C ILE A 165 -2.40 -1.42 -2.03
N ASN A 166 -2.66 -0.31 -2.70
CA ASN A 166 -1.67 0.75 -2.89
C ASN A 166 -1.60 1.67 -1.68
N CYS A 167 -0.38 1.94 -1.23
CA CYS A 167 -0.10 2.90 -0.17
C CYS A 167 0.14 4.29 -0.77
N VAL A 168 -0.72 5.24 -0.43
CA VAL A 168 -0.64 6.64 -0.89
C VAL A 168 -0.14 7.54 0.23
N GLY A 169 0.72 8.49 -0.11
CA GLY A 169 1.22 9.49 0.84
C GLY A 169 2.26 8.97 1.82
N MET A 170 2.94 7.86 1.55
CA MET A 170 3.92 7.25 2.46
C MET A 170 5.06 8.22 2.80
N ALA A 171 5.68 8.88 1.82
CA ALA A 171 6.75 9.84 2.08
C ALA A 171 6.26 11.00 2.96
N ASN A 172 5.09 11.57 2.64
CA ASN A 172 4.50 12.63 3.45
C ASN A 172 4.17 12.18 4.87
N THR A 173 3.81 10.89 5.04
CA THR A 173 3.53 10.33 6.37
C THR A 173 4.82 10.23 7.20
N VAL A 174 5.92 9.80 6.57
CA VAL A 174 7.23 9.73 7.23
C VAL A 174 7.68 11.13 7.67
N ASP A 175 7.63 12.11 6.75
CA ASP A 175 7.97 13.50 7.06
C ASP A 175 7.10 14.08 8.19
N ALA A 176 5.80 13.75 8.20
CA ALA A 176 4.88 14.20 9.24
C ALA A 176 5.15 13.53 10.59
N LEU A 177 5.49 12.23 10.61
CA LEU A 177 5.86 11.52 11.83
C LEU A 177 7.17 12.10 12.43
N GLU A 178 8.17 12.34 11.60
CA GLU A 178 9.43 12.99 12.01
C GLU A 178 9.16 14.38 12.59
N ALA A 179 8.31 15.17 11.93
CA ALA A 179 7.95 16.50 12.44
C ALA A 179 7.21 16.43 13.78
N VAL A 180 6.35 15.43 14.00
CA VAL A 180 5.68 15.21 15.30
C VAL A 180 6.70 14.82 16.38
N GLU A 181 7.64 13.94 16.07
CA GLU A 181 8.69 13.55 17.00
C GLU A 181 9.55 14.76 17.42
N GLU A 182 10.06 15.51 16.44
CA GLU A 182 11.00 16.61 16.71
C GLU A 182 10.31 17.84 17.29
N LEU A 183 9.16 18.25 16.73
CA LEU A 183 8.56 19.56 17.04
C LEU A 183 7.48 19.49 18.14
N VAL A 184 6.87 18.35 18.36
CA VAL A 184 5.80 18.22 19.35
C VAL A 184 6.31 17.50 20.59
N LEU A 185 6.79 16.28 20.45
CA LEU A 185 7.11 15.43 21.59
C LEU A 185 8.47 15.73 22.21
N SER A 186 9.46 16.17 21.43
CA SER A 186 10.76 16.61 22.00
C SER A 186 10.68 17.98 22.71
N LEU A 187 9.78 18.87 22.26
CA LEU A 187 9.59 20.20 22.83
C LEU A 187 8.69 20.23 24.08
N ILE A 188 7.83 19.24 24.28
CA ILE A 188 7.03 19.09 25.51
C ILE A 188 7.97 18.98 26.74
N HIS A 189 9.15 18.39 26.61
CA HIS A 189 10.14 18.33 27.67
C HIS A 189 10.96 19.63 27.90
N ILE A 190 10.85 20.61 26.99
CA ILE A 190 11.60 21.88 27.07
C ILE A 190 10.73 23.01 27.61
N SER A 191 9.43 22.92 27.60
CA SER A 191 8.52 24.03 27.91
C SER A 191 7.79 23.89 29.25
N GLU A 192 8.49 23.56 30.34
CA GLU A 192 8.08 24.09 31.64
C GLU A 192 8.97 25.28 31.96
N PRO A 193 8.49 26.54 31.81
CA PRO A 193 9.17 27.65 32.42
C PRO A 193 9.06 27.48 33.93
N THR A 194 10.18 27.21 34.59
CA THR A 194 10.30 27.40 36.05
C THR A 194 9.72 28.74 36.41
N ARG A 195 8.47 28.76 36.88
CA ARG A 195 7.94 29.94 37.61
C ARG A 195 8.67 30.02 38.95
N HIS A 196 9.63 30.93 39.03
CA HIS A 196 10.10 31.47 40.29
C HIS A 196 9.21 32.63 40.71
#